data_d8d694c8978ac3e3d552768295113ae4
#
_entry.id   d8d694c8978ac3e3d552768295113ae4
#
_cell.length_a   1.000
_cell.length_b   1.000
_cell.length_c   1.000
_cell.angle_alpha   90.00
_cell.angle_beta   90.00
_cell.angle_gamma   90.00
#
_symmetry.space_group_name_H-M   'P 1'
#
loop_
_entity.id
_entity.type
_entity.pdbx_description
1 polymer ?
#
loop_
_entity_poly.entity_id
_entity_poly.type
_entity_poly.pdbx_seq_one_letter_code
_entity_poly.pdbx_strand_id
1 'polypeptide(L)'
;MAPLDRVFHALSDPTRRAVVERLGAGPLSTSALAEPFDMALPSFTQHLGVLEDAGLVASEKQGRVRTYHLVRQPLESAEHWMARQRDFWERRLDQLEDYLDRLKEQS
;
A
#
# COMPACT_ATOMS: atom_id res chain seq x y z
N MET A 1 8.40 -6.04 13.72
CA MET A 1 7.84 -4.90 12.97
C MET A 1 6.34 -4.86 13.16
N ALA A 2 5.77 -3.70 13.48
CA ALA A 2 4.32 -3.56 13.65
C ALA A 2 3.60 -3.83 12.31
N PRO A 3 2.35 -4.32 12.33
CA PRO A 3 1.62 -4.60 11.08
C PRO A 3 1.57 -3.43 10.09
N LEU A 4 1.35 -2.21 10.61
CA LEU A 4 1.30 -1.02 9.75
C LEU A 4 2.66 -0.73 9.11
N ASP A 5 3.75 -0.94 9.83
CA ASP A 5 5.11 -0.75 9.30
C ASP A 5 5.39 -1.71 8.14
N ARG A 6 4.92 -2.95 8.24
CA ARG A 6 5.07 -3.94 7.16
C ARG A 6 4.31 -3.52 5.91
N VAL A 7 3.13 -2.96 6.08
CA VAL A 7 2.33 -2.45 4.95
C VAL A 7 3.07 -1.34 4.23
N PHE A 8 3.55 -0.33 4.95
CA PHE A 8 4.28 0.78 4.34
C PHE A 8 5.61 0.33 3.73
N HIS A 9 6.31 -0.59 4.39
CA HIS A 9 7.53 -1.17 3.83
C HIS A 9 7.23 -1.88 2.51
N ALA A 10 6.20 -2.72 2.48
CA ALA A 10 5.82 -3.44 1.26
C ALA A 10 5.46 -2.48 0.13
N LEU A 11 4.79 -1.37 0.44
CA LEU A 11 4.37 -0.37 -0.55
C LEU A 11 5.47 0.62 -0.92
N SER A 12 6.65 0.54 -0.31
CA SER A 12 7.76 1.44 -0.62
C SER A 12 8.49 1.12 -1.94
N ASP A 13 8.16 0.00 -2.57
CA ASP A 13 8.77 -0.44 -3.82
C ASP A 13 7.78 -0.31 -5.00
N PRO A 14 8.22 0.24 -6.15
CA PRO A 14 7.31 0.43 -7.29
C PRO A 14 6.78 -0.88 -7.90
N THR A 15 7.59 -1.93 -7.92
CA THR A 15 7.13 -3.24 -8.41
C THR A 15 6.01 -3.79 -7.53
N ARG A 16 6.18 -3.71 -6.22
CA ARG A 16 5.16 -4.18 -5.28
C ARG A 16 3.87 -3.37 -5.37
N ARG A 17 3.98 -2.04 -5.53
CA ARG A 17 2.78 -1.21 -5.76
C ARG A 17 2.05 -1.59 -7.04
N ALA A 18 2.80 -1.87 -8.11
CA ALA A 18 2.21 -2.29 -9.39
C ALA A 18 1.47 -3.63 -9.25
N VAL A 19 2.02 -4.56 -8.47
CA VAL A 19 1.35 -5.85 -8.20
C VAL A 19 0.02 -5.63 -7.48
N VAL A 20 0.02 -4.79 -6.45
CA VAL A 20 -1.22 -4.46 -5.71
C VAL A 20 -2.26 -3.85 -6.65
N GLU A 21 -1.86 -2.92 -7.50
CA GLU A 21 -2.76 -2.30 -8.49
C GLU A 21 -3.36 -3.34 -9.44
N ARG A 22 -2.54 -4.25 -9.95
CA ARG A 22 -3.01 -5.29 -10.87
C ARG A 22 -3.99 -6.24 -10.18
N LEU A 23 -3.72 -6.62 -8.95
CA LEU A 23 -4.59 -7.51 -8.18
C LEU A 23 -5.91 -6.83 -7.78
N GLY A 24 -5.95 -5.51 -7.80
CA GLY A 24 -7.20 -4.76 -7.60
C GLY A 24 -8.27 -5.08 -8.64
N ALA A 25 -7.87 -5.51 -9.83
CA ALA A 25 -8.80 -5.92 -10.90
C ALA A 25 -9.27 -7.37 -10.77
N GLY A 26 -8.61 -8.18 -9.95
CA GLY A 26 -8.97 -9.58 -9.71
C GLY A 26 -7.75 -10.46 -9.51
N PRO A 27 -7.97 -11.72 -9.07
CA PRO A 27 -6.87 -12.66 -8.85
C PRO A 27 -6.08 -12.96 -10.13
N LEU A 28 -4.78 -13.19 -9.98
CA LEU A 28 -3.86 -13.51 -11.09
C LEU A 28 -2.87 -14.59 -10.63
N SER A 29 -2.47 -15.44 -11.58
CA SER A 29 -1.43 -16.42 -11.34
C SER A 29 -0.06 -15.73 -11.24
N THR A 30 0.92 -16.44 -10.66
CA THR A 30 2.30 -15.93 -10.58
C THR A 30 2.82 -15.54 -11.97
N SER A 31 2.61 -16.39 -12.97
CA SER A 31 3.07 -16.13 -14.33
C SER A 31 2.43 -14.87 -14.93
N ALA A 32 1.12 -14.73 -14.75
CA ALA A 32 0.39 -13.56 -15.26
C ALA A 32 0.84 -12.27 -14.57
N LEU A 33 1.07 -12.34 -13.25
CA LEU A 33 1.59 -11.18 -12.49
C LEU A 33 2.98 -10.77 -12.95
N ALA A 34 3.86 -11.73 -13.21
CA ALA A 34 5.25 -11.48 -13.56
C ALA A 34 5.42 -10.95 -14.98
N GLU A 35 4.48 -11.23 -15.88
CA GLU A 35 4.61 -10.97 -17.31
C GLU A 35 5.02 -9.54 -17.67
N PRO A 36 4.40 -8.48 -17.11
CA PRO A 36 4.76 -7.11 -17.50
C PRO A 36 6.10 -6.62 -16.94
N PHE A 37 6.74 -7.39 -16.05
CA PHE A 37 7.95 -6.94 -15.36
C PHE A 37 9.18 -7.57 -15.99
N ASP A 38 10.17 -6.72 -16.28
CA ASP A 38 11.45 -7.15 -16.83
C ASP A 38 12.41 -7.49 -15.69
N MET A 39 12.18 -8.63 -15.04
CA MET A 39 13.05 -9.14 -13.97
C MET A 39 12.99 -10.65 -13.91
N ALA A 40 14.03 -11.25 -13.32
CA ALA A 40 14.08 -12.69 -13.12
C ALA A 40 12.99 -13.14 -12.16
N LEU A 41 12.40 -14.31 -12.40
CA LEU A 41 11.33 -14.84 -11.58
C LEU A 41 11.69 -14.96 -10.09
N PRO A 42 12.91 -15.39 -9.70
CA PRO A 42 13.26 -15.41 -8.28
C PRO A 42 13.20 -14.03 -7.61
N SER A 43 13.59 -12.98 -8.31
CA SER A 43 13.48 -11.60 -7.80
C SER A 43 12.03 -11.18 -7.65
N PHE A 44 11.22 -11.52 -8.65
CA PHE A 44 9.78 -11.19 -8.61
C PHE A 44 9.09 -11.91 -7.44
N THR A 45 9.38 -13.19 -7.23
CA THR A 45 8.77 -13.96 -6.14
C THR A 45 9.18 -13.44 -4.76
N GLN A 46 10.37 -12.85 -4.63
CA GLN A 46 10.76 -12.15 -3.39
C GLN A 46 9.84 -10.97 -3.10
N HIS A 47 9.47 -10.20 -4.12
CA HIS A 47 8.49 -9.10 -3.96
C HIS A 47 7.13 -9.64 -3.51
N LEU A 48 6.67 -10.74 -4.09
CA LEU A 48 5.43 -11.38 -3.67
C LEU A 48 5.49 -11.85 -2.21
N GLY A 49 6.64 -12.38 -1.79
CA GLY A 49 6.86 -12.79 -0.40
C GLY A 49 6.74 -11.63 0.58
N VAL A 50 7.29 -10.47 0.25
CA VAL A 50 7.18 -9.26 1.08
C VAL A 50 5.72 -8.83 1.20
N LEU A 51 4.96 -8.88 0.10
CA LEU A 51 3.54 -8.54 0.11
C LEU A 51 2.72 -9.54 0.94
N GLU A 52 3.03 -10.84 0.86
CA GLU A 52 2.38 -11.87 1.69
C GLU A 52 2.68 -11.66 3.18
N ASP A 53 3.93 -11.39 3.51
CA ASP A 53 4.35 -11.17 4.90
C ASP A 53 3.67 -9.94 5.50
N ALA A 54 3.38 -8.95 4.69
CA ALA A 54 2.63 -7.75 5.10
C ALA A 54 1.12 -8.00 5.17
N GLY A 55 0.66 -9.17 4.72
CA GLY A 55 -0.77 -9.49 4.70
C GLY A 55 -1.56 -8.83 3.59
N LEU A 56 -0.87 -8.18 2.63
CA LEU A 56 -1.52 -7.46 1.53
C LEU A 56 -2.05 -8.38 0.45
N VAL A 57 -1.42 -9.54 0.28
CA VAL A 57 -1.83 -10.56 -0.66
C VAL A 57 -1.86 -11.92 0.01
N ALA A 58 -2.68 -12.81 -0.49
CA ALA A 58 -2.70 -14.21 -0.13
C ALA A 58 -2.70 -15.04 -1.41
N SER A 59 -2.29 -16.29 -1.31
CA SER A 59 -2.21 -17.16 -2.47
C SER A 59 -2.72 -18.55 -2.16
N GLU A 60 -3.19 -19.23 -3.21
CA GLU A 60 -3.61 -20.61 -3.15
C GLU A 60 -2.99 -21.35 -4.32
N LYS A 61 -2.52 -22.56 -4.05
CA LYS A 61 -1.92 -23.41 -5.08
C LYS A 61 -2.89 -24.50 -5.47
N GLN A 62 -3.17 -24.61 -6.78
CA GLN A 62 -3.94 -25.71 -7.35
C GLN A 62 -3.07 -26.37 -8.42
N GLY A 63 -2.68 -27.62 -8.18
CA GLY A 63 -1.74 -28.30 -9.05
C GLY A 63 -0.40 -27.56 -9.11
N ARG A 64 -0.02 -27.10 -10.29
CA ARG A 64 1.24 -26.35 -10.50
C ARG A 64 1.04 -24.85 -10.52
N VAL A 65 -0.21 -24.39 -10.41
CA VAL A 65 -0.54 -22.97 -10.54
C VAL A 65 -0.81 -22.38 -9.16
N ARG A 66 -0.08 -21.29 -8.84
CA ARG A 66 -0.33 -20.49 -7.65
C ARG A 66 -1.02 -19.20 -8.08
N THR A 67 -2.16 -18.92 -7.46
CA THR A 67 -2.97 -17.73 -7.75
C THR A 67 -2.97 -16.81 -6.55
N TYR A 68 -2.70 -15.54 -6.79
CA TYR A 68 -2.64 -14.48 -5.78
C TYR A 68 -3.91 -13.64 -5.82
N HIS A 69 -4.33 -13.18 -4.66
CA HIS A 69 -5.43 -12.21 -4.56
C HIS A 69 -5.12 -11.15 -3.50
N LEU A 70 -5.74 -10.00 -3.65
CA LEU A 70 -5.56 -8.87 -2.75
C LEU A 70 -6.33 -9.08 -1.47
N VAL A 71 -5.71 -8.75 -0.33
CA VAL A 71 -6.37 -8.73 0.98
C VAL A 71 -6.54 -7.26 1.37
N ARG A 72 -7.78 -6.82 1.51
CA ARG A 72 -8.09 -5.39 1.69
C ARG A 72 -7.76 -4.83 3.07
N GLN A 73 -7.88 -5.64 4.12
CA GLN A 73 -7.80 -5.17 5.49
C GLN A 73 -6.53 -4.35 5.79
N PRO A 74 -5.32 -4.79 5.41
CA PRO A 74 -4.13 -3.99 5.70
C PRO A 74 -4.13 -2.64 4.99
N LEU A 75 -4.67 -2.56 3.76
CA LEU A 75 -4.80 -1.29 3.04
C LEU A 75 -5.80 -0.37 3.73
N GLU A 76 -6.91 -0.91 4.21
CA GLU A 76 -7.90 -0.14 4.95
C GLU A 76 -7.31 0.41 6.25
N SER A 77 -6.52 -0.39 6.96
CA SER A 77 -5.84 0.05 8.18
C SER A 77 -4.88 1.20 7.90
N ALA A 78 -4.10 1.11 6.82
CA ALA A 78 -3.19 2.17 6.40
C ALA A 78 -3.97 3.44 6.02
N GLU A 79 -5.07 3.29 5.30
CA GLU A 79 -5.94 4.41 4.92
C GLU A 79 -6.52 5.10 6.15
N HIS A 80 -7.01 4.36 7.13
CA HIS A 80 -7.52 4.93 8.38
C HIS A 80 -6.44 5.72 9.11
N TRP A 81 -5.23 5.18 9.20
CA TRP A 81 -4.13 5.89 9.83
C TRP A 81 -3.83 7.20 9.09
N MET A 82 -3.73 7.15 7.76
CA MET A 82 -3.46 8.33 6.95
C MET A 82 -4.59 9.37 7.06
N ALA A 83 -5.84 8.92 7.09
CA ALA A 83 -6.99 9.80 7.24
C ALA A 83 -6.96 10.55 8.58
N ARG A 84 -6.58 9.86 9.67
CA ARG A 84 -6.43 10.51 10.97
C ARG A 84 -5.32 11.56 10.95
N GLN A 85 -4.21 11.29 10.26
CA GLN A 85 -3.12 12.25 10.12
C GLN A 85 -3.57 13.46 9.30
N ARG A 86 -4.27 13.21 8.19
CA ARG A 86 -4.80 14.29 7.34
C ARG A 86 -5.73 15.21 8.13
N ASP A 87 -6.66 14.64 8.91
CA ASP A 87 -7.59 15.41 9.72
C ASP A 87 -6.86 16.27 10.74
N PHE A 88 -5.84 15.72 11.38
CA PHE A 88 -4.99 16.45 12.33
C PHE A 88 -4.26 17.62 11.62
N TRP A 89 -3.64 17.34 10.47
CA TRP A 89 -2.90 18.35 9.70
C TRP A 89 -3.82 19.47 9.24
N GLU A 90 -5.01 19.14 8.73
CA GLU A 90 -5.98 20.15 8.26
C GLU A 90 -6.40 21.07 9.39
N ARG A 91 -6.68 20.54 10.56
CA ARG A 91 -7.04 21.37 11.72
C ARG A 91 -5.90 22.29 12.15
N ARG A 92 -4.68 21.80 12.12
CA ARG A 92 -3.51 22.62 12.46
C ARG A 92 -3.29 23.73 11.45
N LEU A 93 -3.47 23.44 10.17
CA LEU A 93 -3.34 24.45 9.11
C LEU A 93 -4.42 25.51 9.22
N ASP A 94 -5.66 25.12 9.51
CA ASP A 94 -6.77 26.07 9.73
C ASP A 94 -6.45 26.99 10.92
N GLN A 95 -5.95 26.46 12.01
CA GLN A 95 -5.54 27.25 13.17
C GLN A 95 -4.43 28.24 12.82
N LEU A 96 -3.48 27.83 12.00
CA LEU A 96 -2.41 28.70 11.54
C LEU A 96 -2.94 29.82 10.67
N GLU A 97 -3.86 29.53 9.74
CA GLU A 97 -4.50 30.53 8.90
C GLU A 97 -5.24 31.57 9.73
N ASP A 98 -6.01 31.13 10.73
CA ASP A 98 -6.72 32.02 11.65
C ASP A 98 -5.76 32.94 12.40
N TYR A 99 -4.64 32.39 12.85
CA TYR A 99 -3.62 33.15 13.55
C TYR A 99 -3.00 34.22 12.65
N LEU A 100 -2.66 33.84 11.41
CA LEU A 100 -2.09 34.77 10.44
C LEU A 100 -3.07 35.88 10.06
N ASP A 101 -4.34 35.54 9.90
CA ASP A 101 -5.38 36.54 9.62
C ASP A 101 -5.51 37.55 10.76
N ARG A 102 -5.45 37.08 12.00
CA ARG A 102 -5.49 37.99 13.17
C ARG A 102 -4.27 38.90 13.22
N LEU A 103 -3.10 38.40 12.85
CA LEU A 103 -1.89 39.22 12.76
C LEU A 103 -2.04 40.32 11.70
N LYS A 104 -2.66 40.02 10.56
CA LYS A 104 -2.91 41.02 9.51
C LYS A 104 -3.88 42.10 9.96
N GLU A 105 -4.90 41.72 10.74
CA GLU A 105 -5.88 42.70 11.27
C GLU A 105 -5.26 43.66 12.27
N GLN A 106 -4.20 43.27 12.97
CA GLN A 106 -3.52 44.09 13.97
C GLN A 106 -2.46 45.02 13.39
N SER A 107 -2.12 44.88 12.13
CA SER A 107 -1.06 45.69 11.49
C SER A 107 -1.59 46.91 10.74
#